data_89091997a4b895173fff03197048622f
#
_entry.id   89091997a4b895173fff03197048622f
#
_cell.length_a   1.000
_cell.length_b   1.000
_cell.length_c   1.000
_cell.angle_alpha   90.00
_cell.angle_beta   90.00
_cell.angle_gamma   90.00
#
_symmetry.space_group_name_H-M   'P 1'
#
loop_
_entity.id
_entity.type
_entity.pdbx_description
1 polymer ?
#
loop_
_entity_poly.entity_id
_entity_poly.type
_entity_poly.pdbx_seq_one_letter_code
_entity_poly.pdbx_strand_id
1 'polypeptide(L)'
;MTLDSPLAEFEIGAGARLTLYANRLVEQGGDVMETVPLAQVASVRVAFERNPGRMYWAVALLIVALFCASISGPLQGWISGAAAKIGEHARKDSLDAVLLGVFTVLGGLARLLPVLATALALGAVALLGFFWLGVTVLTLSFAATERSYDVRGRNRHLVEFAQLVAEQLALRKA
;
A
#
# COMPACT_ATOMS: atom_id res chain seq x y z
N MET A 1 -12.86 12.48 -44.63
CA MET A 1 -12.52 12.35 -43.20
C MET A 1 -12.22 10.90 -42.95
N THR A 2 -10.97 10.49 -43.06
CA THR A 2 -10.53 9.14 -42.68
C THR A 2 -10.60 9.09 -41.16
N LEU A 3 -11.54 8.29 -40.63
CA LEU A 3 -11.56 7.96 -39.22
C LEU A 3 -10.23 7.25 -38.91
N ASP A 4 -9.31 7.97 -38.25
CA ASP A 4 -8.08 7.38 -37.74
C ASP A 4 -8.48 6.24 -36.81
N SER A 5 -8.26 5.00 -37.22
CA SER A 5 -8.48 3.85 -36.34
C SER A 5 -7.48 3.88 -35.19
N PRO A 6 -7.91 3.60 -33.96
CA PRO A 6 -7.01 3.51 -32.85
C PRO A 6 -6.01 2.37 -33.06
N LEU A 7 -4.73 2.63 -32.81
CA LEU A 7 -3.67 1.64 -32.91
C LEU A 7 -3.60 0.76 -31.66
N ALA A 8 -3.88 1.35 -30.52
CA ALA A 8 -3.94 0.64 -29.24
C ALA A 8 -4.81 1.42 -28.25
N GLU A 9 -5.45 0.67 -27.36
CA GLU A 9 -6.22 1.22 -26.25
C GLU A 9 -5.74 0.58 -24.95
N PHE A 10 -5.65 1.40 -23.90
CA PHE A 10 -5.29 0.93 -22.58
C PHE A 10 -6.20 1.59 -21.52
N GLU A 11 -6.79 0.76 -20.67
CA GLU A 11 -7.65 1.21 -19.58
C GLU A 11 -6.81 1.39 -18.31
N ILE A 12 -6.76 2.62 -17.80
CA ILE A 12 -6.10 2.96 -16.54
C ILE A 12 -7.14 2.84 -15.44
N GLY A 13 -6.75 2.37 -14.25
CA GLY A 13 -7.67 2.28 -13.11
C GLY A 13 -8.50 3.56 -12.93
N ALA A 14 -9.70 3.42 -12.36
CA ALA A 14 -10.70 4.48 -12.18
C ALA A 14 -11.43 4.97 -13.44
N GLY A 15 -11.46 4.17 -14.51
CA GLY A 15 -12.24 4.47 -15.72
C GLY A 15 -11.58 5.47 -16.67
N ALA A 16 -10.31 5.77 -16.47
CA ALA A 16 -9.53 6.52 -17.43
C ALA A 16 -9.01 5.60 -18.54
N ARG A 17 -9.06 6.05 -19.79
CA ARG A 17 -8.62 5.31 -20.97
C ARG A 17 -7.59 6.10 -21.75
N LEU A 18 -6.49 5.47 -22.10
CA LEU A 18 -5.51 5.98 -23.05
C LEU A 18 -5.73 5.32 -24.40
N THR A 19 -5.90 6.12 -25.44
CA THR A 19 -6.05 5.64 -26.80
C THR A 19 -4.93 6.23 -27.66
N LEU A 20 -4.14 5.35 -28.28
CA LEU A 20 -3.07 5.71 -29.21
C LEU A 20 -3.59 5.77 -30.64
N TYR A 21 -3.40 6.89 -31.29
CA TYR A 21 -3.61 7.07 -32.71
C TYR A 21 -2.25 7.30 -33.41
N ALA A 22 -2.23 7.24 -34.74
CA ALA A 22 -1.01 7.42 -35.52
C ALA A 22 -0.29 8.76 -35.23
N ASN A 23 -1.00 9.82 -34.82
CA ASN A 23 -0.45 11.16 -34.66
C ASN A 23 -0.66 11.77 -33.25
N ARG A 24 -1.48 11.16 -32.41
CA ARG A 24 -1.89 11.70 -31.12
C ARG A 24 -2.16 10.61 -30.11
N LEU A 25 -2.02 10.96 -28.86
CA LEU A 25 -2.47 10.21 -27.69
C LEU A 25 -3.71 10.91 -27.14
N VAL A 26 -4.78 10.18 -26.93
CA VAL A 26 -6.02 10.69 -26.32
C VAL A 26 -6.18 10.06 -24.96
N GLU A 27 -6.27 10.91 -23.97
CA GLU A 27 -6.63 10.53 -22.60
C GLU A 27 -8.10 10.88 -22.38
N GLN A 28 -8.89 9.89 -21.99
CA GLN A 28 -10.28 10.06 -21.62
C GLN A 28 -10.45 9.57 -20.18
N GLY A 29 -10.76 10.47 -19.27
CA GLY A 29 -10.98 10.14 -17.85
C GLY A 29 -12.09 11.00 -17.27
N GLY A 30 -13.17 10.38 -16.77
CA GLY A 30 -14.34 11.08 -16.27
C GLY A 30 -14.93 12.02 -17.32
N ASP A 31 -15.07 13.30 -16.97
CA ASP A 31 -15.61 14.36 -17.86
C ASP A 31 -14.51 15.08 -18.68
N VAL A 32 -13.26 14.65 -18.56
CA VAL A 32 -12.14 15.31 -19.24
C VAL A 32 -11.62 14.42 -20.36
N MET A 33 -11.55 15.01 -21.57
CA MET A 33 -10.88 14.42 -22.72
C MET A 33 -9.71 15.32 -23.10
N GLU A 34 -8.51 14.76 -23.03
CA GLU A 34 -7.31 15.49 -23.42
C GLU A 34 -6.63 14.80 -24.60
N THR A 35 -6.23 15.59 -25.58
CA THR A 35 -5.55 15.12 -26.77
C THR A 35 -4.16 15.70 -26.81
N VAL A 36 -3.15 14.84 -26.78
CA VAL A 36 -1.75 15.23 -26.81
C VAL A 36 -1.13 14.78 -28.14
N PRO A 37 -0.58 15.70 -28.96
CA PRO A 37 0.14 15.33 -30.16
C PRO A 37 1.39 14.51 -29.81
N LEU A 38 1.62 13.40 -30.51
CA LEU A 38 2.82 12.57 -30.30
C LEU A 38 4.13 13.34 -30.56
N ALA A 39 4.08 14.40 -31.37
CA ALA A 39 5.24 15.26 -31.61
C ALA A 39 5.75 15.98 -30.34
N GLN A 40 4.90 16.14 -29.31
CA GLN A 40 5.25 16.76 -28.04
C GLN A 40 5.79 15.76 -27.02
N VAL A 41 5.67 14.45 -27.28
CA VAL A 41 6.20 13.40 -26.40
C VAL A 41 7.69 13.27 -26.64
N ALA A 42 8.48 13.64 -25.63
CA ALA A 42 9.95 13.58 -25.69
C ALA A 42 10.45 12.17 -25.41
N SER A 43 9.90 11.49 -24.42
CA SER A 43 10.28 10.14 -24.05
C SER A 43 9.12 9.37 -23.40
N VAL A 44 9.20 8.04 -23.49
CA VAL A 44 8.30 7.08 -22.82
C VAL A 44 9.14 6.18 -21.94
N ARG A 45 8.77 6.07 -20.68
CA ARG A 45 9.44 5.19 -19.72
C ARG A 45 8.40 4.32 -19.03
N VAL A 46 8.67 3.03 -18.94
CA VAL A 46 7.91 2.11 -18.11
C VAL A 46 8.82 1.58 -17.02
N ALA A 47 8.40 1.73 -15.79
CA ALA A 47 9.12 1.23 -14.63
C ALA A 47 8.18 0.40 -13.74
N PHE A 48 8.72 -0.67 -13.18
CA PHE A 48 8.03 -1.39 -12.12
C PHE A 48 8.56 -0.88 -10.79
N GLU A 49 7.72 -0.17 -10.06
CA GLU A 49 8.11 0.45 -8.81
C GLU A 49 7.50 -0.30 -7.62
N ARG A 50 8.30 -0.45 -6.59
CA ARG A 50 7.88 -0.95 -5.29
C ARG A 50 8.06 0.16 -4.27
N ASN A 51 7.01 0.46 -3.52
CA ASN A 51 7.09 1.49 -2.49
C ASN A 51 7.83 0.94 -1.25
N PRO A 52 9.11 1.31 -1.02
CA PRO A 52 9.89 0.80 0.10
C PRO A 52 9.30 1.20 1.46
N GLY A 53 8.58 2.32 1.52
CA GLY A 53 7.91 2.78 2.73
C GLY A 53 6.93 1.73 3.29
N ARG A 54 6.20 1.02 2.42
CA ARG A 54 5.29 -0.05 2.86
C ARG A 54 6.02 -1.22 3.48
N MET A 55 7.20 -1.56 2.99
CA MET A 55 8.06 -2.60 3.56
C MET A 55 8.54 -2.21 4.95
N TYR A 56 9.01 -0.96 5.13
CA TYR A 56 9.46 -0.49 6.45
C TYR A 56 8.34 -0.53 7.49
N TRP A 57 7.13 -0.07 7.13
CA TRP A 57 5.98 -0.14 8.01
C TRP A 57 5.57 -1.59 8.34
N ALA A 58 5.61 -2.49 7.37
CA ALA A 58 5.32 -3.90 7.61
C ALA A 58 6.30 -4.54 8.59
N VAL A 59 7.61 -4.26 8.43
CA VAL A 59 8.65 -4.73 9.33
C VAL A 59 8.48 -4.14 10.73
N ALA A 60 8.20 -2.84 10.83
CA ALA A 60 7.96 -2.17 12.11
C ALA A 60 6.77 -2.79 12.85
N LEU A 61 5.64 -3.01 12.16
CA LEU A 61 4.47 -3.66 12.75
C LEU A 61 4.76 -5.09 13.21
N LEU A 62 5.57 -5.84 12.44
CA LEU A 62 5.96 -7.20 12.80
C LEU A 62 6.81 -7.20 14.08
N ILE A 63 7.77 -6.28 14.20
CA ILE A 63 8.61 -6.15 15.40
C ILE A 63 7.74 -5.81 16.61
N VAL A 64 6.80 -4.86 16.48
CA VAL A 64 5.87 -4.50 17.56
C VAL A 64 4.98 -5.69 17.94
N ALA A 65 4.48 -6.44 16.96
CA ALA A 65 3.67 -7.63 17.19
C ALA A 65 4.45 -8.70 17.97
N LEU A 66 5.69 -8.97 17.59
CA LEU A 66 6.57 -9.91 18.28
C LEU A 66 6.89 -9.45 19.71
N PHE A 67 7.12 -8.16 19.90
CA PHE A 67 7.35 -7.58 21.22
C PHE A 67 6.13 -7.74 22.14
N CYS A 68 4.93 -7.39 21.63
CA CYS A 68 3.68 -7.59 22.36
C CYS A 68 3.45 -9.07 22.71
N ALA A 69 3.70 -9.97 21.77
CA ALA A 69 3.56 -11.41 21.99
C ALA A 69 4.55 -11.92 23.07
N SER A 70 5.80 -11.47 23.02
CA SER A 70 6.86 -11.89 23.95
C SER A 70 6.61 -11.44 25.39
N ILE A 71 6.04 -10.23 25.57
CA ILE A 71 5.78 -9.68 26.90
C ILE A 71 4.45 -10.21 27.49
N SER A 72 3.51 -10.62 26.65
CA SER A 72 2.15 -10.99 27.10
C SER A 72 2.14 -12.09 28.16
N GLY A 73 2.93 -13.15 28.00
CA GLY A 73 3.01 -14.26 28.93
C GLY A 73 3.61 -13.88 30.29
N PRO A 74 4.85 -13.33 30.32
CA PRO A 74 5.47 -12.88 31.57
C PRO A 74 4.64 -11.84 32.31
N LEU A 75 4.03 -10.89 31.61
CA LEU A 75 3.21 -9.84 32.20
C LEU A 75 1.95 -10.40 32.87
N GLN A 76 1.25 -11.33 32.21
CA GLN A 76 0.09 -12.01 32.78
C GLN A 76 0.47 -12.84 34.00
N GLY A 77 1.59 -13.55 33.98
CA GLY A 77 2.10 -14.31 35.10
C GLY A 77 2.43 -13.42 36.30
N TRP A 78 3.09 -12.28 36.04
CA TRP A 78 3.40 -11.31 37.12
C TRP A 78 2.17 -10.68 37.72
N ILE A 79 1.21 -10.22 36.92
CA ILE A 79 -0.04 -9.60 37.38
C ILE A 79 -0.88 -10.60 38.20
N SER A 80 -1.02 -11.84 37.71
CA SER A 80 -1.79 -12.87 38.42
C SER A 80 -1.13 -13.27 39.73
N GLY A 81 0.20 -13.38 39.78
CA GLY A 81 0.96 -13.65 40.97
C GLY A 81 0.87 -12.53 42.02
N ALA A 82 0.92 -11.27 41.57
CA ALA A 82 0.76 -10.12 42.45
C ALA A 82 -0.68 -10.04 43.03
N ALA A 83 -1.69 -10.24 42.17
CA ALA A 83 -3.08 -10.25 42.57
C ALA A 83 -3.39 -11.36 43.61
N ALA A 84 -2.83 -12.56 43.40
CA ALA A 84 -2.99 -13.68 44.35
C ALA A 84 -2.40 -13.35 45.72
N LYS A 85 -1.17 -12.80 45.79
CA LYS A 85 -0.53 -12.40 47.05
C LYS A 85 -1.30 -11.33 47.81
N ILE A 86 -1.85 -10.33 47.09
CA ILE A 86 -2.67 -9.29 47.70
C ILE A 86 -3.97 -9.90 48.23
N GLY A 87 -4.61 -10.80 47.47
CA GLY A 87 -5.84 -11.47 47.87
C GLY A 87 -5.70 -12.33 49.13
N GLU A 88 -4.54 -12.98 49.36
CA GLU A 88 -4.23 -13.76 50.56
C GLU A 88 -4.07 -12.89 51.82
N HIS A 89 -3.59 -11.66 51.67
CA HIS A 89 -3.34 -10.72 52.75
C HIS A 89 -4.49 -9.72 52.99
N ALA A 90 -5.47 -9.68 52.09
CA ALA A 90 -6.57 -8.73 52.07
C ALA A 90 -7.52 -8.97 53.28
N ARG A 91 -7.10 -8.53 54.42
CA ARG A 91 -7.95 -8.39 55.62
C ARG A 91 -8.50 -6.96 55.66
N LYS A 92 -9.67 -6.75 55.01
CA LYS A 92 -10.61 -5.64 55.25
C LYS A 92 -10.14 -4.18 55.12
N ASP A 93 -8.96 -3.89 54.62
CA ASP A 93 -8.54 -2.52 54.41
C ASP A 93 -8.96 -1.99 53.02
N SER A 94 -9.49 -0.79 52.96
CA SER A 94 -9.98 -0.14 51.74
C SER A 94 -8.89 0.04 50.69
N LEU A 95 -7.64 0.09 51.10
CA LEU A 95 -6.47 0.16 50.23
C LEU A 95 -6.25 -1.11 49.40
N ASP A 96 -6.43 -2.27 50.00
CA ASP A 96 -6.28 -3.56 49.31
C ASP A 96 -7.35 -3.77 48.25
N ALA A 97 -8.59 -3.28 48.52
CA ALA A 97 -9.66 -3.32 47.51
C ALA A 97 -9.35 -2.46 46.29
N VAL A 98 -8.74 -1.27 46.48
CA VAL A 98 -8.31 -0.41 45.36
C VAL A 98 -7.16 -1.06 44.55
N LEU A 99 -6.18 -1.62 45.25
CA LEU A 99 -5.08 -2.32 44.60
C LEU A 99 -5.56 -3.53 43.76
N LEU A 100 -6.47 -4.32 44.33
CA LEU A 100 -7.08 -5.45 43.61
C LEU A 100 -7.85 -4.99 42.37
N GLY A 101 -8.56 -3.86 42.45
CA GLY A 101 -9.23 -3.22 41.31
C GLY A 101 -8.23 -2.84 40.21
N VAL A 102 -7.12 -2.20 40.57
CA VAL A 102 -6.06 -1.82 39.60
C VAL A 102 -5.47 -3.07 38.95
N PHE A 103 -5.11 -4.11 39.67
CA PHE A 103 -4.58 -5.34 39.10
C PHE A 103 -5.59 -6.08 38.22
N THR A 104 -6.87 -5.99 38.52
CA THR A 104 -7.93 -6.56 37.68
C THR A 104 -8.01 -5.84 36.34
N VAL A 105 -7.95 -4.51 36.34
CA VAL A 105 -7.92 -3.71 35.09
C VAL A 105 -6.65 -3.98 34.30
N LEU A 106 -5.49 -3.99 34.94
CA LEU A 106 -4.21 -4.31 34.31
C LEU A 106 -4.21 -5.73 33.70
N GLY A 107 -4.78 -6.69 34.45
CA GLY A 107 -4.95 -8.06 33.94
C GLY A 107 -5.87 -8.15 32.76
N GLY A 108 -6.92 -7.36 32.70
CA GLY A 108 -7.81 -7.22 31.54
C GLY A 108 -7.06 -6.67 30.32
N LEU A 109 -6.28 -5.60 30.50
CA LEU A 109 -5.45 -5.03 29.44
C LEU A 109 -4.37 -6.01 28.94
N ALA A 110 -3.72 -6.73 29.88
CA ALA A 110 -2.71 -7.73 29.53
C ALA A 110 -3.28 -8.88 28.69
N ARG A 111 -4.56 -9.25 28.88
CA ARG A 111 -5.24 -10.25 28.06
C ARG A 111 -5.55 -9.79 26.64
N LEU A 112 -5.58 -8.48 26.39
CA LEU A 112 -5.76 -7.93 25.04
C LEU A 112 -4.45 -7.92 24.23
N LEU A 113 -3.29 -8.01 24.87
CA LEU A 113 -1.99 -7.99 24.19
C LEU A 113 -1.85 -9.07 23.10
N PRO A 114 -2.24 -10.35 23.31
CA PRO A 114 -2.15 -11.36 22.25
C PRO A 114 -3.07 -11.05 21.06
N VAL A 115 -4.25 -10.50 21.33
CA VAL A 115 -5.19 -10.10 20.27
C VAL A 115 -4.60 -8.95 19.46
N LEU A 116 -4.03 -7.95 20.13
CA LEU A 116 -3.35 -6.83 19.49
C LEU A 116 -2.14 -7.31 18.67
N ALA A 117 -1.32 -8.20 19.23
CA ALA A 117 -0.18 -8.80 18.53
C ALA A 117 -0.63 -9.51 17.24
N THR A 118 -1.71 -10.28 17.31
CA THR A 118 -2.27 -10.97 16.14
C THR A 118 -2.78 -9.98 15.09
N ALA A 119 -3.49 -8.95 15.51
CA ALA A 119 -3.99 -7.92 14.58
C ALA A 119 -2.84 -7.16 13.89
N LEU A 120 -1.79 -6.81 14.64
CA LEU A 120 -0.60 -6.17 14.09
C LEU A 120 0.15 -7.09 13.12
N ALA A 121 0.27 -8.37 13.43
CA ALA A 121 0.91 -9.36 12.56
C ALA A 121 0.12 -9.52 11.23
N LEU A 122 -1.21 -9.59 11.29
CA LEU A 122 -2.06 -9.64 10.10
C LEU A 122 -1.93 -8.37 9.27
N GLY A 123 -1.89 -7.20 9.91
CA GLY A 123 -1.64 -5.92 9.24
C GLY A 123 -0.27 -5.88 8.54
N ALA A 124 0.77 -6.40 9.19
CA ALA A 124 2.10 -6.51 8.60
C ALA A 124 2.12 -7.41 7.37
N VAL A 125 1.47 -8.58 7.44
CA VAL A 125 1.35 -9.52 6.29
C VAL A 125 0.60 -8.87 5.13
N ALA A 126 -0.49 -8.16 5.40
CA ALA A 126 -1.25 -7.45 4.37
C ALA A 126 -0.38 -6.37 3.69
N LEU A 127 0.37 -5.57 4.46
CA LEU A 127 1.29 -4.56 3.90
C LEU A 127 2.42 -5.18 3.07
N LEU A 128 2.96 -6.32 3.50
CA LEU A 128 3.93 -7.09 2.71
C LEU A 128 3.32 -7.56 1.39
N GLY A 129 2.10 -8.06 1.42
CA GLY A 129 1.36 -8.46 0.21
C GLY A 129 1.22 -7.28 -0.77
N PHE A 130 0.83 -6.10 -0.28
CA PHE A 130 0.74 -4.89 -1.12
C PHE A 130 2.11 -4.40 -1.62
N PHE A 131 3.17 -4.58 -0.86
CA PHE A 131 4.53 -4.28 -1.32
C PHE A 131 4.96 -5.23 -2.45
N TRP A 132 4.66 -6.54 -2.34
CA TRP A 132 5.00 -7.52 -3.36
C TRP A 132 4.26 -7.30 -4.68
N LEU A 133 3.00 -6.88 -4.63
CA LEU A 133 2.21 -6.56 -5.82
C LEU A 133 2.84 -5.43 -6.64
N GLY A 134 3.48 -4.43 -6.00
CA GLY A 134 4.11 -3.30 -6.69
C GLY A 134 3.14 -2.51 -7.54
N VAL A 135 3.69 -1.60 -8.34
CA VAL A 135 2.95 -0.75 -9.29
C VAL A 135 3.76 -0.65 -10.58
N THR A 136 3.13 -0.82 -11.72
CA THR A 136 3.74 -0.50 -13.01
C THR A 136 3.39 0.96 -13.34
N VAL A 137 4.42 1.78 -13.52
CA VAL A 137 4.30 3.21 -13.79
C VAL A 137 4.70 3.45 -15.24
N LEU A 138 3.80 4.03 -16.03
CA LEU A 138 4.07 4.58 -17.34
C LEU A 138 4.31 6.08 -17.20
N THR A 139 5.49 6.53 -17.50
CA THR A 139 5.85 7.94 -17.50
C THR A 139 6.01 8.44 -18.92
N LEU A 140 5.25 9.47 -19.26
CA LEU A 140 5.34 10.21 -20.49
C LEU A 140 5.94 11.57 -20.21
N SER A 141 7.12 11.85 -20.78
CA SER A 141 7.76 13.15 -20.63
C SER A 141 7.42 14.02 -21.83
N PHE A 142 6.92 15.21 -21.56
CA PHE A 142 6.66 16.29 -22.51
C PHE A 142 7.73 17.37 -22.34
N ALA A 143 7.80 18.33 -23.26
CA ALA A 143 8.84 19.37 -23.20
C ALA A 143 8.87 20.18 -21.89
N ALA A 144 7.72 20.34 -21.23
CA ALA A 144 7.59 21.15 -20.00
C ALA A 144 6.96 20.41 -18.82
N THR A 145 6.41 19.23 -19.03
CA THR A 145 5.65 18.47 -18.01
C THR A 145 5.92 16.97 -18.14
N GLU A 146 5.76 16.27 -17.03
CA GLU A 146 5.85 14.83 -16.97
C GLU A 146 4.53 14.30 -16.41
N ARG A 147 3.99 13.26 -17.06
CA ARG A 147 2.77 12.59 -16.61
C ARG A 147 3.07 11.14 -16.31
N SER A 148 2.61 10.69 -15.16
CA SER A 148 2.74 9.31 -14.72
C SER A 148 1.36 8.66 -14.57
N TYR A 149 1.26 7.44 -15.07
CA TYR A 149 0.07 6.61 -15.00
C TYR A 149 0.40 5.33 -14.23
N ASP A 150 -0.28 5.12 -13.12
CA ASP A 150 0.01 4.05 -12.18
C ASP A 150 -1.00 2.92 -12.33
N VAL A 151 -0.52 1.71 -12.55
CA VAL A 151 -1.37 0.51 -12.60
C VAL A 151 -0.86 -0.52 -11.60
N ARG A 152 -1.76 -1.03 -10.77
CA ARG A 152 -1.40 -2.02 -9.74
C ARG A 152 -0.87 -3.31 -10.36
N GLY A 153 0.20 -3.82 -9.78
CA GLY A 153 0.83 -5.05 -10.19
C GLY A 153 1.71 -4.91 -11.43
N ARG A 154 2.20 -6.05 -11.92
CA ARG A 154 2.99 -6.14 -13.15
C ARG A 154 2.03 -6.26 -14.33
N ASN A 155 1.75 -5.15 -15.00
CA ASN A 155 0.82 -5.11 -16.12
C ASN A 155 1.57 -5.24 -17.46
N ARG A 156 1.38 -6.38 -18.14
CA ARG A 156 2.01 -6.69 -19.41
C ARG A 156 1.44 -5.85 -20.54
N HIS A 157 0.14 -5.59 -20.52
CA HIS A 157 -0.53 -4.77 -21.53
C HIS A 157 -0.06 -3.31 -21.52
N LEU A 158 0.29 -2.78 -20.33
CA LEU A 158 0.87 -1.44 -20.23
C LEU A 158 2.26 -1.38 -20.89
N VAL A 159 3.06 -2.44 -20.74
CA VAL A 159 4.38 -2.53 -21.39
C VAL A 159 4.22 -2.62 -22.90
N GLU A 160 3.31 -3.45 -23.41
CA GLU A 160 3.01 -3.58 -24.84
C GLU A 160 2.50 -2.26 -25.42
N PHE A 161 1.60 -1.57 -24.70
CA PHE A 161 1.13 -0.23 -25.10
C PHE A 161 2.27 0.78 -25.19
N ALA A 162 3.15 0.81 -24.19
CA ALA A 162 4.30 1.71 -24.18
C ALA A 162 5.30 1.42 -25.33
N GLN A 163 5.48 0.15 -25.68
CA GLN A 163 6.30 -0.24 -26.83
C GLN A 163 5.71 0.30 -28.14
N LEU A 164 4.40 0.17 -28.34
CA LEU A 164 3.73 0.73 -29.52
C LEU A 164 3.86 2.26 -29.57
N VAL A 165 3.74 2.96 -28.44
CA VAL A 165 3.98 4.41 -28.37
C VAL A 165 5.43 4.73 -28.77
N ALA A 166 6.40 3.99 -28.25
CA ALA A 166 7.82 4.18 -28.55
C ALA A 166 8.14 3.93 -30.04
N GLU A 167 7.54 2.89 -30.66
CA GLU A 167 7.68 2.60 -32.09
C GLU A 167 7.12 3.73 -32.95
N GLN A 168 5.94 4.27 -32.61
CA GLN A 168 5.36 5.40 -33.34
C GLN A 168 6.21 6.67 -33.20
N LEU A 169 6.85 6.88 -32.05
CA LEU A 169 7.79 7.98 -31.84
C LEU A 169 9.06 7.81 -32.68
N ALA A 170 9.58 6.58 -32.82
CA ALA A 170 10.76 6.27 -33.62
C ALA A 170 10.51 6.48 -35.11
N LEU A 171 9.35 6.02 -35.63
CA LEU A 171 8.95 6.20 -37.03
C LEU A 171 8.84 7.68 -37.45
N ARG A 172 8.59 8.57 -36.49
CA ARG A 172 8.47 10.01 -36.78
C ARG A 172 9.78 10.77 -36.71
N LYS A 173 10.79 10.21 -36.02
CA LYS A 173 12.12 10.82 -35.92
C LYS A 173 13.06 10.37 -37.01
N ALA A 174 12.72 9.31 -37.78
CA ALA A 174 13.42 8.83 -38.95
C ALA A 174 12.98 9.57 -40.23
#